data_3fe4182110f0f7050bccad4d38bad069
#
_entry.id   3fe4182110f0f7050bccad4d38bad069
#
_cell.length_a   1.000
_cell.length_b   1.000
_cell.length_c   1.000
_cell.angle_alpha   90.00
_cell.angle_beta   90.00
_cell.angle_gamma   90.00
#
_symmetry.space_group_name_H-M   'P 1'
#
loop_
_entity.id
_entity.type
_entity.pdbx_description
1 polymer ?
#
loop_
_entity_poly.entity_id
_entity_poly.type
_entity_poly.pdbx_seq_one_letter_code
_entity_poly.pdbx_strand_id
1 'polypeptide(L)'
;MGRYFGTDGIRGKANEVLTAERAFQVGRYLGYYFSKEGKNKIVIGKDTRLSSDMFENALAAGITSEGCDAYLAGYCPTPMICLLTKENGFACGAMISASHNPFYDNGIKVFSNDGFKLSSDIEDLIEDYIDGKVTIPYRTDSEIGKVIAYPQGIEIYLDWIVKEYPLDLSGWKIAIDCANGSSSFTAKKALERLGAEVTAFHNEPNGININTKCGSTHPELFCEEMKKGDYTVGLTFDGDADRQIMVRPDGELVNGDFMLYIVGKYLRDQHKLTNNTIVTTVMANLGLYKAMEREGIQVEKTQVGDKYVSEVMFRDNYVIGGEQSGHIILKEHATTGDGLLTALSVLEVMKNTGKGIIELCDGLKIYPQLLVNVKVTDKTLVMDDEEVQKSIDEVNEELNGNGRILVRPSGTEPLLRVMAEAETDEICERLVGKVADIIRRKYGA
;
A
#
# COMPACT_ATOMS: atom_id res chain seq x y z
N MET A 1 1.54 9.68 -16.14
CA MET A 1 1.17 8.26 -16.09
C MET A 1 1.57 7.63 -17.40
N GLY A 2 2.19 6.47 -17.34
CA GLY A 2 2.54 5.70 -18.52
C GLY A 2 1.30 5.17 -19.29
N ARG A 3 1.53 4.52 -20.40
CA ARG A 3 0.48 3.90 -21.24
C ARG A 3 -0.06 2.61 -20.59
N TYR A 4 0.80 1.88 -19.88
CA TYR A 4 0.53 0.63 -19.19
C TYR A 4 0.84 0.71 -17.69
N PHE A 5 1.93 1.41 -17.31
CA PHE A 5 2.30 1.62 -15.92
C PHE A 5 1.45 2.72 -15.29
N GLY A 6 0.77 2.36 -14.19
CA GLY A 6 0.11 3.29 -13.30
C GLY A 6 1.06 3.76 -12.17
N THR A 7 0.50 4.28 -11.08
CA THR A 7 1.29 4.68 -9.88
C THR A 7 1.88 3.48 -9.12
N ASP A 8 1.39 2.27 -9.39
CA ASP A 8 1.77 1.05 -8.66
C ASP A 8 1.87 -0.16 -9.61
N GLY A 9 2.68 -0.02 -10.66
CA GLY A 9 2.91 -1.05 -11.67
C GLY A 9 1.83 -1.15 -12.75
N ILE A 10 1.89 -2.22 -13.53
CA ILE A 10 0.88 -2.56 -14.54
C ILE A 10 -0.24 -3.35 -13.84
N ARG A 11 -1.48 -2.91 -13.95
CA ARG A 11 -2.63 -3.60 -13.36
C ARG A 11 -3.78 -3.75 -14.33
N GLY A 12 -4.55 -4.82 -14.17
CA GLY A 12 -5.79 -5.01 -14.91
C GLY A 12 -6.35 -6.41 -14.79
N LYS A 13 -7.51 -6.61 -15.40
CA LYS A 13 -8.15 -7.92 -15.41
C LYS A 13 -7.29 -8.92 -16.18
N ALA A 14 -7.03 -10.05 -15.54
CA ALA A 14 -6.16 -11.09 -16.07
C ALA A 14 -6.68 -11.64 -17.43
N ASN A 15 -5.81 -11.74 -18.42
CA ASN A 15 -6.08 -12.13 -19.80
C ASN A 15 -7.04 -11.20 -20.59
N GLU A 16 -7.42 -10.04 -20.03
CA GLU A 16 -8.09 -8.99 -20.79
C GLU A 16 -7.21 -7.76 -20.94
N VAL A 17 -6.72 -7.21 -19.83
CA VAL A 17 -5.84 -6.05 -19.78
C VAL A 17 -4.39 -6.45 -19.56
N LEU A 18 -4.12 -7.26 -18.55
CA LEU A 18 -2.82 -7.86 -18.30
C LEU A 18 -2.83 -9.31 -18.82
N THR A 19 -2.04 -9.59 -19.84
CA THR A 19 -1.95 -10.92 -20.47
C THR A 19 -0.61 -11.59 -20.14
N ALA A 20 -0.55 -12.92 -20.26
CA ALA A 20 0.71 -13.67 -20.12
C ALA A 20 1.77 -13.20 -21.12
N GLU A 21 1.38 -12.77 -22.33
CA GLU A 21 2.28 -12.19 -23.31
C GLU A 21 2.91 -10.88 -22.82
N ARG A 22 2.11 -9.98 -22.22
CA ARG A 22 2.64 -8.75 -21.63
C ARG A 22 3.58 -9.03 -20.46
N ALA A 23 3.24 -9.98 -19.59
CA ALA A 23 4.13 -10.40 -18.51
C ALA A 23 5.47 -10.93 -19.06
N PHE A 24 5.43 -11.75 -20.11
CA PHE A 24 6.62 -12.21 -20.81
C PHE A 24 7.44 -11.04 -21.39
N GLN A 25 6.79 -10.07 -22.05
CA GLN A 25 7.46 -8.89 -22.59
C GLN A 25 8.12 -8.04 -21.52
N VAL A 26 7.43 -7.81 -20.39
CA VAL A 26 8.02 -7.13 -19.20
C VAL A 26 9.26 -7.89 -18.73
N GLY A 27 9.14 -9.21 -18.56
CA GLY A 27 10.27 -10.06 -18.15
C GLY A 27 11.44 -10.01 -19.13
N ARG A 28 11.18 -10.04 -20.42
CA ARG A 28 12.22 -9.90 -21.45
C ARG A 28 12.97 -8.59 -21.33
N TYR A 29 12.23 -7.47 -21.19
CA TYR A 29 12.88 -6.17 -21.10
C TYR A 29 13.71 -6.04 -19.82
N LEU A 30 13.20 -6.52 -18.69
CA LEU A 30 13.95 -6.53 -17.43
C LEU A 30 15.23 -7.37 -17.55
N GLY A 31 15.13 -8.59 -18.09
CA GLY A 31 16.30 -9.45 -18.34
C GLY A 31 17.34 -8.77 -19.24
N TYR A 32 16.91 -8.17 -20.34
CA TYR A 32 17.79 -7.44 -21.26
C TYR A 32 18.45 -6.23 -20.62
N TYR A 33 17.68 -5.40 -19.90
CA TYR A 33 18.18 -4.18 -19.30
C TYR A 33 19.26 -4.49 -18.25
N PHE A 34 18.96 -5.38 -17.31
CA PHE A 34 19.86 -5.68 -16.21
C PHE A 34 21.05 -6.58 -16.58
N SER A 35 20.90 -7.47 -17.59
CA SER A 35 22.05 -8.25 -18.09
C SER A 35 23.15 -7.37 -18.67
N LYS A 36 22.81 -6.25 -19.29
CA LYS A 36 23.78 -5.28 -19.81
C LYS A 36 24.58 -4.59 -18.71
N GLU A 37 24.02 -4.45 -17.53
CA GLU A 37 24.68 -3.90 -16.36
C GLU A 37 25.56 -4.93 -15.61
N GLY A 38 25.64 -6.17 -16.12
CA GLY A 38 26.35 -7.27 -15.48
C GLY A 38 25.65 -7.81 -14.22
N LYS A 39 24.39 -7.46 -14.02
CA LYS A 39 23.55 -7.92 -12.93
C LYS A 39 22.60 -8.99 -13.43
N ASN A 40 22.74 -10.22 -12.94
CA ASN A 40 22.11 -11.38 -13.57
C ASN A 40 21.04 -12.08 -12.73
N LYS A 41 20.53 -11.45 -11.66
CA LYS A 41 19.58 -12.07 -10.74
C LYS A 41 18.36 -11.19 -10.54
N ILE A 42 17.19 -11.74 -10.82
CA ILE A 42 15.90 -11.06 -10.61
C ILE A 42 15.04 -11.93 -9.69
N VAL A 43 14.52 -11.36 -8.60
CA VAL A 43 13.61 -12.08 -7.70
C VAL A 43 12.16 -11.79 -8.08
N ILE A 44 11.33 -12.83 -8.05
CA ILE A 44 9.90 -12.76 -8.36
C ILE A 44 9.13 -13.30 -7.16
N GLY A 45 8.16 -12.53 -6.67
CA GLY A 45 7.17 -12.96 -5.70
C GLY A 45 5.76 -12.81 -6.25
N LYS A 46 4.80 -13.42 -5.57
CA LYS A 46 3.39 -13.38 -5.97
C LYS A 46 2.45 -13.43 -4.78
N ASP A 47 1.26 -12.88 -4.97
CA ASP A 47 0.13 -13.11 -4.08
C ASP A 47 -0.65 -14.37 -4.48
N THR A 48 -1.73 -14.64 -3.78
CA THR A 48 -2.47 -15.90 -3.86
C THR A 48 -3.52 -15.97 -4.97
N ARG A 49 -3.56 -15.03 -5.91
CA ARG A 49 -4.51 -15.01 -7.03
C ARG A 49 -4.30 -16.20 -7.96
N LEU A 50 -5.39 -16.74 -8.48
CA LEU A 50 -5.35 -17.86 -9.41
C LEU A 50 -4.43 -17.61 -10.63
N SER A 51 -4.41 -16.37 -11.13
CA SER A 51 -3.61 -15.97 -12.26
C SER A 51 -2.13 -15.72 -11.95
N SER A 52 -1.74 -15.70 -10.66
CA SER A 52 -0.38 -15.36 -10.26
C SER A 52 0.66 -16.36 -10.75
N ASP A 53 0.35 -17.65 -10.74
CA ASP A 53 1.25 -18.70 -11.27
C ASP A 53 1.47 -18.53 -12.78
N MET A 54 0.43 -18.18 -13.52
CA MET A 54 0.54 -17.94 -14.97
C MET A 54 1.47 -16.76 -15.26
N PHE A 55 1.32 -15.65 -14.53
CA PHE A 55 2.16 -14.48 -14.74
C PHE A 55 3.59 -14.68 -14.25
N GLU A 56 3.80 -15.39 -13.13
CA GLU A 56 5.14 -15.76 -12.65
C GLU A 56 5.91 -16.55 -13.71
N ASN A 57 5.29 -17.58 -14.28
CA ASN A 57 5.91 -18.41 -15.31
C ASN A 57 6.23 -17.60 -16.59
N ALA A 58 5.31 -16.73 -17.02
CA ALA A 58 5.51 -15.89 -18.21
C ALA A 58 6.63 -14.88 -17.99
N LEU A 59 6.65 -14.20 -16.84
CA LEU A 59 7.68 -13.24 -16.46
C LEU A 59 9.05 -13.91 -16.37
N ALA A 60 9.14 -15.06 -15.68
CA ALA A 60 10.37 -15.83 -15.54
C ALA A 60 10.92 -16.32 -16.90
N ALA A 61 10.04 -16.79 -17.80
CA ALA A 61 10.44 -17.16 -19.15
C ALA A 61 11.02 -15.97 -19.93
N GLY A 62 10.41 -14.79 -19.79
CA GLY A 62 10.94 -13.56 -20.38
C GLY A 62 12.32 -13.20 -19.86
N ILE A 63 12.49 -13.18 -18.53
CA ILE A 63 13.76 -12.86 -17.86
C ILE A 63 14.87 -13.80 -18.31
N THR A 64 14.61 -15.09 -18.29
CA THR A 64 15.63 -16.10 -18.62
C THR A 64 16.00 -16.12 -20.10
N SER A 65 15.07 -15.74 -21.00
CA SER A 65 15.36 -15.61 -22.44
C SER A 65 16.41 -14.54 -22.78
N GLU A 66 16.71 -13.64 -21.82
CA GLU A 66 17.67 -12.54 -21.97
C GLU A 66 18.93 -12.72 -21.09
N GLY A 67 19.12 -13.91 -20.52
CA GLY A 67 20.35 -14.27 -19.81
C GLY A 67 20.39 -13.92 -18.31
N CYS A 68 19.31 -13.42 -17.75
CA CYS A 68 19.21 -13.27 -16.30
C CYS A 68 18.60 -14.51 -15.66
N ASP A 69 19.02 -14.83 -14.43
CA ASP A 69 18.40 -15.87 -13.62
C ASP A 69 17.16 -15.33 -12.91
N ALA A 70 16.05 -16.05 -12.98
CA ALA A 70 14.79 -15.74 -12.31
C ALA A 70 14.68 -16.56 -11.02
N TYR A 71 14.64 -15.89 -9.87
CA TYR A 71 14.51 -16.50 -8.55
C TYR A 71 13.07 -16.41 -8.07
N LEU A 72 12.40 -17.55 -7.95
CA LEU A 72 10.98 -17.62 -7.57
C LEU A 72 10.83 -17.72 -6.05
N ALA A 73 10.45 -16.63 -5.40
CA ALA A 73 10.22 -16.58 -3.95
C ALA A 73 8.90 -17.22 -3.53
N GLY A 74 7.99 -17.45 -4.49
CA GLY A 74 6.66 -18.03 -4.22
C GLY A 74 5.67 -17.01 -3.65
N TYR A 75 4.71 -17.50 -2.87
CA TYR A 75 3.70 -16.65 -2.21
C TYR A 75 4.33 -15.84 -1.08
N CYS A 76 4.34 -14.52 -1.21
CA CYS A 76 4.99 -13.64 -0.26
C CYS A 76 4.42 -12.21 -0.30
N PRO A 77 4.61 -11.42 0.78
CA PRO A 77 4.26 -10.00 0.80
C PRO A 77 5.10 -9.16 -0.17
N THR A 78 4.51 -8.08 -0.69
CA THR A 78 5.22 -7.09 -1.50
C THR A 78 6.48 -6.55 -0.81
N PRO A 79 6.44 -6.12 0.47
CA PRO A 79 7.64 -5.61 1.15
C PRO A 79 8.77 -6.64 1.27
N MET A 80 8.46 -7.94 1.34
CA MET A 80 9.49 -8.97 1.31
C MET A 80 10.31 -8.93 0.00
N ILE A 81 9.66 -8.68 -1.14
CA ILE A 81 10.37 -8.57 -2.42
C ILE A 81 11.27 -7.33 -2.43
N CYS A 82 10.80 -6.19 -1.89
CA CYS A 82 11.64 -5.00 -1.74
C CYS A 82 12.87 -5.26 -0.87
N LEU A 83 12.68 -5.92 0.28
CA LEU A 83 13.76 -6.30 1.18
C LEU A 83 14.78 -7.23 0.51
N LEU A 84 14.31 -8.34 -0.08
CA LEU A 84 15.18 -9.31 -0.74
C LEU A 84 15.96 -8.67 -1.88
N THR A 85 15.32 -7.80 -2.65
CA THR A 85 15.97 -7.10 -3.76
C THR A 85 17.15 -6.27 -3.26
N LYS A 86 16.92 -5.49 -2.20
CA LYS A 86 17.91 -4.62 -1.61
C LYS A 86 19.04 -5.38 -0.90
N GLU A 87 18.71 -6.34 -0.04
CA GLU A 87 19.66 -6.95 0.87
C GLU A 87 20.39 -8.19 0.30
N ASN A 88 19.83 -8.86 -0.74
CA ASN A 88 20.37 -10.12 -1.27
C ASN A 88 21.01 -9.98 -2.66
N GLY A 89 21.25 -8.74 -3.11
CA GLY A 89 22.02 -8.48 -4.32
C GLY A 89 21.32 -8.84 -5.62
N PHE A 90 19.98 -8.72 -5.65
CA PHE A 90 19.22 -8.84 -6.87
C PHE A 90 19.31 -7.54 -7.69
N ALA A 91 19.28 -7.67 -9.00
CA ALA A 91 19.29 -6.54 -9.94
C ALA A 91 17.99 -5.74 -9.85
N CYS A 92 16.89 -6.45 -9.74
CA CYS A 92 15.57 -5.92 -9.46
C CYS A 92 14.68 -7.01 -8.84
N GLY A 93 13.55 -6.59 -8.29
CA GLY A 93 12.50 -7.46 -7.81
C GLY A 93 11.19 -7.22 -8.57
N ALA A 94 10.42 -8.26 -8.75
CA ALA A 94 9.08 -8.15 -9.33
C ALA A 94 8.05 -8.80 -8.40
N MET A 95 6.95 -8.11 -8.14
CA MET A 95 5.83 -8.63 -7.37
C MET A 95 4.60 -8.75 -8.26
N ILE A 96 4.01 -9.93 -8.28
CA ILE A 96 2.78 -10.23 -9.02
C ILE A 96 1.61 -10.12 -8.06
N SER A 97 0.92 -8.99 -8.12
CA SER A 97 -0.23 -8.66 -7.28
C SER A 97 -1.01 -7.47 -7.82
N ALA A 98 -2.32 -7.44 -7.53
CA ALA A 98 -3.15 -6.25 -7.65
C ALA A 98 -3.62 -5.75 -6.27
N SER A 99 -2.85 -6.00 -5.19
CA SER A 99 -3.10 -5.53 -3.83
C SER A 99 -4.53 -5.89 -3.36
N HIS A 100 -5.36 -4.90 -3.08
CA HIS A 100 -6.72 -5.06 -2.55
C HIS A 100 -7.80 -5.34 -3.62
N ASN A 101 -7.46 -5.37 -4.91
CA ASN A 101 -8.43 -5.66 -5.97
C ASN A 101 -8.99 -7.08 -5.86
N PRO A 102 -10.17 -7.36 -6.46
CA PRO A 102 -10.73 -8.71 -6.57
C PRO A 102 -9.76 -9.69 -7.26
N PHE A 103 -9.96 -10.99 -7.06
CA PHE A 103 -9.06 -12.04 -7.52
C PHE A 103 -8.85 -12.11 -9.05
N TYR A 104 -9.82 -11.64 -9.82
CA TYR A 104 -9.76 -11.65 -11.30
C TYR A 104 -8.87 -10.54 -11.89
N ASP A 105 -8.53 -9.54 -11.10
CA ASP A 105 -7.48 -8.58 -11.43
C ASP A 105 -6.12 -9.13 -11.00
N ASN A 106 -5.06 -8.69 -11.68
CA ASN A 106 -3.68 -8.92 -11.25
C ASN A 106 -2.79 -7.75 -11.69
N GLY A 107 -1.53 -7.76 -11.28
CA GLY A 107 -0.58 -6.72 -11.60
C GLY A 107 0.86 -7.19 -11.56
N ILE A 108 1.76 -6.36 -12.06
CA ILE A 108 3.20 -6.54 -11.96
C ILE A 108 3.79 -5.23 -11.46
N LYS A 109 4.32 -5.25 -10.23
CA LYS A 109 5.10 -4.17 -9.63
C LYS A 109 6.57 -4.52 -9.80
N VAL A 110 7.40 -3.53 -10.14
CA VAL A 110 8.86 -3.76 -10.29
C VAL A 110 9.61 -2.82 -9.36
N PHE A 111 10.63 -3.35 -8.71
CA PHE A 111 11.47 -2.65 -7.76
C PHE A 111 12.93 -2.69 -8.21
N SER A 112 13.60 -1.55 -8.15
CA SER A 112 15.04 -1.41 -8.40
C SER A 112 15.87 -2.09 -7.32
N ASN A 113 17.16 -2.22 -7.55
CA ASN A 113 18.09 -2.92 -6.65
C ASN A 113 18.24 -2.27 -5.25
N ASP A 114 17.76 -1.07 -5.07
CA ASP A 114 17.68 -0.37 -3.79
C ASP A 114 16.32 -0.54 -3.07
N GLY A 115 15.41 -1.33 -3.64
CA GLY A 115 14.10 -1.65 -3.09
C GLY A 115 13.02 -0.59 -3.33
N PHE A 116 13.29 0.43 -4.14
CA PHE A 116 12.29 1.40 -4.57
C PHE A 116 11.53 0.94 -5.81
N LYS A 117 10.38 1.54 -6.05
CA LYS A 117 9.69 1.36 -7.34
C LYS A 117 10.61 1.76 -8.50
N LEU A 118 10.46 1.07 -9.61
CA LEU A 118 11.24 1.34 -10.80
C LEU A 118 11.05 2.81 -11.25
N SER A 119 12.12 3.40 -11.79
CA SER A 119 12.03 4.78 -12.29
C SER A 119 11.12 4.87 -13.53
N SER A 120 10.44 6.00 -13.68
CA SER A 120 9.55 6.25 -14.83
C SER A 120 10.28 6.11 -16.16
N ASP A 121 11.56 6.47 -16.22
CA ASP A 121 12.37 6.33 -17.45
C ASP A 121 12.51 4.87 -17.89
N ILE A 122 12.67 3.94 -16.93
CA ILE A 122 12.76 2.51 -17.25
C ILE A 122 11.37 1.95 -17.57
N GLU A 123 10.33 2.40 -16.87
CA GLU A 123 8.94 2.06 -17.18
C GLU A 123 8.59 2.45 -18.62
N ASP A 124 8.93 3.66 -19.06
CA ASP A 124 8.71 4.15 -20.43
C ASP A 124 9.45 3.29 -21.48
N LEU A 125 10.67 2.83 -21.17
CA LEU A 125 11.43 1.94 -22.04
C LEU A 125 10.79 0.54 -22.16
N ILE A 126 10.22 0.01 -21.07
CA ILE A 126 9.44 -1.24 -21.09
C ILE A 126 8.20 -1.05 -21.97
N GLU A 127 7.50 0.07 -21.81
CA GLU A 127 6.31 0.39 -22.62
C GLU A 127 6.63 0.53 -24.11
N ASP A 128 7.75 1.15 -24.46
CA ASP A 128 8.22 1.26 -25.83
C ASP A 128 8.56 -0.12 -26.45
N TYR A 129 9.08 -1.03 -25.63
CA TYR A 129 9.29 -2.41 -26.06
C TYR A 129 7.96 -3.16 -26.26
N ILE A 130 7.00 -3.03 -25.36
CA ILE A 130 5.66 -3.63 -25.48
C ILE A 130 4.96 -3.13 -26.76
N ASP A 131 5.12 -1.87 -27.10
CA ASP A 131 4.56 -1.24 -28.32
C ASP A 131 5.32 -1.62 -29.61
N GLY A 132 6.40 -2.40 -29.52
CA GLY A 132 7.20 -2.82 -30.69
C GLY A 132 8.10 -1.74 -31.27
N LYS A 133 8.32 -0.62 -30.55
CA LYS A 133 9.23 0.45 -30.98
C LYS A 133 10.71 0.09 -30.79
N VAL A 134 10.99 -0.87 -29.92
CA VAL A 134 12.33 -1.38 -29.62
C VAL A 134 12.36 -2.87 -29.90
N THR A 135 13.43 -3.34 -30.55
CA THR A 135 13.66 -4.77 -30.77
C THR A 135 14.85 -5.23 -29.92
N ILE A 136 14.68 -6.36 -29.22
CA ILE A 136 15.73 -6.98 -28.42
C ILE A 136 16.07 -8.33 -29.01
N PRO A 137 17.38 -8.65 -29.23
CA PRO A 137 17.79 -9.96 -29.71
C PRO A 137 17.59 -11.02 -28.62
N TYR A 138 17.26 -12.24 -28.99
CA TYR A 138 17.24 -13.38 -28.06
C TYR A 138 18.66 -13.84 -27.74
N ARG A 139 18.86 -14.29 -26.50
CA ARG A 139 20.04 -15.06 -26.13
C ARG A 139 19.89 -16.51 -26.55
N THR A 140 21.01 -17.17 -26.80
CA THR A 140 21.05 -18.57 -27.27
C THR A 140 22.07 -19.38 -26.48
N ASP A 141 22.00 -20.69 -26.60
CA ASP A 141 22.96 -21.62 -26.03
C ASP A 141 23.19 -21.43 -24.51
N SER A 142 24.43 -21.23 -24.12
CA SER A 142 24.83 -21.08 -22.73
C SER A 142 24.52 -19.68 -22.12
N GLU A 143 24.02 -18.76 -22.94
CA GLU A 143 23.65 -17.41 -22.47
C GLU A 143 22.21 -17.35 -21.93
N ILE A 144 21.43 -18.41 -22.04
CA ILE A 144 20.07 -18.49 -21.45
C ILE A 144 20.19 -18.60 -19.94
N GLY A 145 19.39 -17.77 -19.22
CA GLY A 145 19.31 -17.77 -17.75
C GLY A 145 18.54 -18.99 -17.20
N LYS A 146 18.52 -19.12 -15.89
CA LYS A 146 17.88 -20.24 -15.18
C LYS A 146 16.69 -19.76 -14.37
N VAL A 147 15.68 -20.63 -14.23
CA VAL A 147 14.62 -20.48 -13.22
C VAL A 147 15.05 -21.24 -11.98
N ILE A 148 15.08 -20.54 -10.83
CA ILE A 148 15.60 -21.05 -9.56
C ILE A 148 14.54 -20.86 -8.49
N ALA A 149 14.10 -21.93 -7.84
CA ALA A 149 13.23 -21.82 -6.67
C ALA A 149 13.97 -21.15 -5.50
N TYR A 150 13.32 -20.18 -4.84
CA TYR A 150 13.92 -19.40 -3.76
C TYR A 150 13.05 -19.38 -2.49
N PRO A 151 12.63 -20.55 -1.95
CA PRO A 151 11.73 -20.64 -0.79
C PRO A 151 12.35 -20.08 0.50
N GLN A 152 13.68 -20.00 0.61
CA GLN A 152 14.38 -19.41 1.75
C GLN A 152 14.12 -17.91 1.90
N GLY A 153 13.60 -17.23 0.89
CA GLY A 153 13.26 -15.81 0.95
C GLY A 153 12.30 -15.48 2.11
N ILE A 154 11.33 -16.38 2.39
CA ILE A 154 10.40 -16.20 3.52
C ILE A 154 11.15 -16.20 4.85
N GLU A 155 12.07 -17.15 5.06
CA GLU A 155 12.83 -17.25 6.30
C GLU A 155 13.75 -16.05 6.51
N ILE A 156 14.39 -15.54 5.43
CA ILE A 156 15.19 -14.33 5.45
C ILE A 156 14.35 -13.12 5.91
N TYR A 157 13.14 -12.98 5.37
CA TYR A 157 12.22 -11.90 5.76
C TYR A 157 11.76 -12.03 7.20
N LEU A 158 11.38 -13.23 7.65
CA LEU A 158 10.95 -13.47 9.02
C LEU A 158 12.07 -13.23 10.03
N ASP A 159 13.28 -13.66 9.74
CA ASP A 159 14.45 -13.43 10.59
C ASP A 159 14.78 -11.92 10.67
N TRP A 160 14.66 -11.23 9.55
CA TRP A 160 14.84 -9.78 9.50
C TRP A 160 13.77 -9.06 10.35
N ILE A 161 12.49 -9.38 10.20
CA ILE A 161 11.39 -8.78 10.98
C ILE A 161 11.64 -8.93 12.49
N VAL A 162 11.97 -10.16 12.95
CA VAL A 162 12.24 -10.44 14.36
C VAL A 162 13.47 -9.68 14.87
N LYS A 163 14.47 -9.50 14.02
CA LYS A 163 15.68 -8.74 14.35
C LYS A 163 15.40 -7.25 14.47
N GLU A 164 14.59 -6.69 13.56
CA GLU A 164 14.24 -5.25 13.58
C GLU A 164 13.34 -4.89 14.76
N TYR A 165 12.42 -5.80 15.14
CA TYR A 165 11.51 -5.65 16.28
C TYR A 165 11.65 -6.82 17.25
N PRO A 166 12.69 -6.84 18.11
CA PRO A 166 12.94 -7.92 19.06
C PRO A 166 12.00 -7.82 20.28
N LEU A 167 10.69 -7.89 20.02
CA LEU A 167 9.66 -7.76 21.03
C LEU A 167 9.41 -9.10 21.72
N ASP A 168 9.16 -9.06 23.03
CA ASP A 168 8.56 -10.18 23.76
C ASP A 168 7.06 -9.96 23.87
N LEU A 169 6.29 -10.69 23.06
CA LEU A 169 4.84 -10.66 23.03
C LEU A 169 4.20 -11.81 23.82
N SER A 170 4.95 -12.45 24.71
CA SER A 170 4.44 -13.52 25.58
C SER A 170 3.23 -13.05 26.38
N GLY A 171 2.15 -13.84 26.34
CA GLY A 171 0.88 -13.52 26.97
C GLY A 171 -0.04 -12.60 26.16
N TRP A 172 0.38 -12.15 24.99
CA TRP A 172 -0.48 -11.36 24.08
C TRP A 172 -1.27 -12.29 23.18
N LYS A 173 -2.58 -12.09 23.11
CA LYS A 173 -3.49 -12.79 22.20
C LYS A 173 -3.80 -11.88 21.01
N ILE A 174 -3.25 -12.22 19.88
CA ILE A 174 -3.37 -11.40 18.66
C ILE A 174 -4.25 -12.14 17.65
N ALA A 175 -5.32 -11.50 17.21
CA ALA A 175 -6.09 -11.95 16.06
C ALA A 175 -5.52 -11.37 14.78
N ILE A 176 -5.45 -12.16 13.72
CA ILE A 176 -5.04 -11.66 12.40
C ILE A 176 -6.04 -12.05 11.32
N ASP A 177 -6.33 -11.13 10.41
CA ASP A 177 -7.06 -11.40 9.16
C ASP A 177 -6.10 -11.25 7.97
N CYS A 178 -5.79 -12.38 7.34
CA CYS A 178 -4.81 -12.45 6.25
C CYS A 178 -5.40 -12.15 4.87
N ALA A 179 -6.67 -11.75 4.77
CA ALA A 179 -7.35 -11.51 3.49
C ALA A 179 -7.28 -12.69 2.49
N ASN A 180 -7.00 -13.91 2.94
CA ASN A 180 -6.57 -15.04 2.11
C ASN A 180 -5.43 -14.65 1.13
N GLY A 181 -4.61 -13.70 1.50
CA GLY A 181 -3.51 -13.12 0.74
C GLY A 181 -2.14 -13.63 1.18
N SER A 182 -1.13 -12.89 0.84
CA SER A 182 0.29 -13.23 1.05
C SER A 182 0.70 -13.27 2.52
N SER A 183 0.06 -12.48 3.39
CA SER A 183 0.29 -12.51 4.84
C SER A 183 -0.04 -13.86 5.49
N SER A 184 -0.84 -14.72 4.85
CA SER A 184 -1.11 -16.10 5.29
C SER A 184 0.17 -16.93 5.51
N PHE A 185 1.26 -16.58 4.83
CA PHE A 185 2.53 -17.31 4.89
C PHE A 185 3.54 -16.71 5.87
N THR A 186 3.33 -15.50 6.35
CA THR A 186 4.33 -14.72 7.10
C THR A 186 3.82 -14.21 8.45
N ALA A 187 2.65 -13.56 8.52
CA ALA A 187 2.22 -12.80 9.69
C ALA A 187 2.11 -13.66 10.97
N LYS A 188 1.42 -14.80 10.91
CA LYS A 188 1.30 -15.70 12.04
C LYS A 188 2.68 -16.16 12.54
N LYS A 189 3.55 -16.61 11.63
CA LYS A 189 4.88 -17.11 11.97
C LYS A 189 5.74 -16.05 12.65
N ALA A 190 5.72 -14.81 12.17
CA ALA A 190 6.48 -13.72 12.76
C ALA A 190 6.03 -13.41 14.19
N LEU A 191 4.72 -13.28 14.41
CA LEU A 191 4.16 -12.97 15.72
C LEU A 191 4.38 -14.12 16.74
N GLU A 192 4.25 -15.37 16.29
CA GLU A 192 4.55 -16.55 17.14
C GLU A 192 6.04 -16.64 17.50
N ARG A 193 6.97 -16.26 16.59
CA ARG A 193 8.40 -16.16 16.91
C ARG A 193 8.70 -15.11 17.97
N LEU A 194 7.85 -14.08 18.06
CA LEU A 194 7.92 -13.05 19.11
C LEU A 194 7.16 -13.44 20.38
N GLY A 195 6.57 -14.64 20.45
CA GLY A 195 5.94 -15.19 21.64
C GLY A 195 4.43 -14.97 21.76
N ALA A 196 3.78 -14.37 20.76
CA ALA A 196 2.33 -14.14 20.78
C ALA A 196 1.52 -15.44 20.58
N GLU A 197 0.33 -15.51 21.21
CA GLU A 197 -0.71 -16.47 20.86
C GLU A 197 -1.55 -15.91 19.71
N VAL A 198 -1.51 -16.57 18.53
CA VAL A 198 -2.09 -16.02 17.30
C VAL A 198 -3.27 -16.83 16.80
N THR A 199 -4.43 -16.18 16.69
CA THR A 199 -5.62 -16.71 16.00
C THR A 199 -5.70 -16.09 14.61
N ALA A 200 -5.64 -16.93 13.56
CA ALA A 200 -5.67 -16.46 12.18
C ALA A 200 -7.04 -16.71 11.53
N PHE A 201 -7.55 -15.68 10.88
CA PHE A 201 -8.76 -15.68 10.06
C PHE A 201 -8.39 -15.47 8.60
N HIS A 202 -9.19 -15.97 7.68
CA HIS A 202 -9.00 -15.83 6.24
C HIS A 202 -7.54 -16.09 5.79
N ASN A 203 -6.99 -17.21 6.21
CA ASN A 203 -5.60 -17.64 5.96
C ASN A 203 -5.50 -18.95 5.16
N GLU A 204 -6.57 -19.33 4.47
CA GLU A 204 -6.65 -20.52 3.61
C GLU A 204 -6.92 -20.10 2.14
N PRO A 205 -5.91 -19.56 1.46
CA PRO A 205 -6.05 -19.09 0.09
C PRO A 205 -6.34 -20.24 -0.89
N ASN A 206 -7.28 -20.01 -1.82
CA ASN A 206 -7.67 -20.99 -2.84
C ASN A 206 -7.60 -20.45 -4.28
N GLY A 207 -6.99 -19.29 -4.47
CA GLY A 207 -6.82 -18.63 -5.77
C GLY A 207 -7.93 -17.65 -6.14
N ILE A 208 -9.12 -17.76 -5.56
CA ILE A 208 -10.28 -16.93 -5.90
C ILE A 208 -10.92 -16.22 -4.71
N ASN A 209 -10.44 -16.47 -3.50
CA ASN A 209 -11.01 -15.90 -2.28
C ASN A 209 -10.19 -14.73 -1.68
N ILE A 210 -9.08 -14.34 -2.28
CA ILE A 210 -8.28 -13.18 -1.84
C ILE A 210 -9.15 -11.90 -1.79
N ASN A 211 -9.08 -11.14 -0.70
CA ASN A 211 -9.84 -9.90 -0.43
C ASN A 211 -11.39 -10.07 -0.49
N THR A 212 -11.90 -11.28 -0.57
CA THR A 212 -13.34 -11.50 -0.72
C THR A 212 -14.04 -11.38 0.63
N LYS A 213 -14.61 -10.19 0.90
CA LYS A 213 -15.28 -9.84 2.17
C LYS A 213 -14.39 -10.07 3.40
N CYS A 214 -13.11 -9.80 3.28
CA CYS A 214 -12.13 -9.96 4.34
C CYS A 214 -10.96 -9.00 4.13
N GLY A 215 -10.06 -8.95 5.11
CA GLY A 215 -8.87 -8.12 5.08
C GLY A 215 -9.15 -6.64 5.33
N SER A 216 -8.14 -5.80 5.14
CA SER A 216 -8.15 -4.37 5.52
C SER A 216 -9.18 -3.52 4.77
N THR A 217 -9.67 -3.98 3.63
CA THR A 217 -10.71 -3.28 2.85
C THR A 217 -12.15 -3.72 3.17
N HIS A 218 -12.30 -4.84 3.87
CA HIS A 218 -13.59 -5.39 4.33
C HIS A 218 -13.45 -5.97 5.74
N PRO A 219 -13.15 -5.13 6.74
CA PRO A 219 -12.85 -5.59 8.10
C PRO A 219 -14.09 -5.90 8.94
N GLU A 220 -15.31 -5.71 8.42
CA GLU A 220 -16.54 -5.72 9.20
C GLU A 220 -16.74 -7.05 9.96
N LEU A 221 -16.54 -8.18 9.28
CA LEU A 221 -16.65 -9.49 9.92
C LEU A 221 -15.56 -9.71 10.96
N PHE A 222 -14.35 -9.26 10.69
CA PHE A 222 -13.24 -9.37 11.63
C PHE A 222 -13.45 -8.50 12.86
N CYS A 223 -14.03 -7.29 12.73
CA CYS A 223 -14.42 -6.44 13.84
C CYS A 223 -15.43 -7.15 14.78
N GLU A 224 -16.39 -7.90 14.21
CA GLU A 224 -17.33 -8.68 15.02
C GLU A 224 -16.66 -9.88 15.72
N GLU A 225 -15.67 -10.53 15.10
CA GLU A 225 -14.89 -11.58 15.76
C GLU A 225 -14.02 -11.03 16.90
N MET A 226 -13.47 -9.81 16.75
CA MET A 226 -12.73 -9.14 17.82
C MET A 226 -13.59 -8.94 19.07
N LYS A 227 -14.84 -8.49 18.92
CA LYS A 227 -15.78 -8.29 20.05
C LYS A 227 -16.13 -9.57 20.81
N LYS A 228 -16.04 -10.73 20.15
CA LYS A 228 -16.39 -12.03 20.74
C LYS A 228 -15.22 -12.69 21.45
N GLY A 229 -14.00 -12.37 21.03
CA GLY A 229 -12.78 -12.99 21.55
C GLY A 229 -12.13 -12.19 22.68
N ASP A 230 -11.21 -12.84 23.38
CA ASP A 230 -10.37 -12.19 24.39
C ASP A 230 -9.01 -11.86 23.75
N TYR A 231 -9.01 -10.87 22.84
CA TYR A 231 -7.83 -10.45 22.09
C TYR A 231 -7.23 -9.15 22.63
N THR A 232 -5.91 -9.06 22.63
CA THR A 232 -5.17 -7.81 22.95
C THR A 232 -5.36 -6.79 21.84
N VAL A 233 -5.30 -7.26 20.57
CA VAL A 233 -5.44 -6.44 19.37
C VAL A 233 -5.70 -7.34 18.15
N GLY A 234 -6.38 -6.82 17.15
CA GLY A 234 -6.55 -7.42 15.83
C GLY A 234 -5.68 -6.72 14.78
N LEU A 235 -5.19 -7.48 13.82
CA LEU A 235 -4.40 -6.99 12.68
C LEU A 235 -5.04 -7.50 11.39
N THR A 236 -5.40 -6.62 10.48
CA THR A 236 -5.98 -7.03 9.19
C THR A 236 -5.14 -6.48 8.03
N PHE A 237 -4.81 -7.33 7.07
CA PHE A 237 -3.94 -7.04 5.94
C PHE A 237 -4.75 -6.95 4.64
N ASP A 238 -4.16 -6.38 3.60
CA ASP A 238 -4.65 -6.54 2.24
C ASP A 238 -3.94 -7.71 1.52
N GLY A 239 -4.29 -7.94 0.26
CA GLY A 239 -3.88 -9.15 -0.47
C GLY A 239 -2.37 -9.35 -0.59
N ASP A 240 -1.57 -8.31 -0.71
CA ASP A 240 -0.11 -8.36 -0.79
C ASP A 240 0.60 -7.78 0.44
N ALA A 241 -0.18 -7.48 1.48
CA ALA A 241 0.26 -7.12 2.82
C ALA A 241 1.21 -5.92 2.89
N ASP A 242 1.14 -5.00 1.92
CA ASP A 242 1.79 -3.70 1.99
C ASP A 242 0.97 -2.70 2.84
N ARG A 243 -0.27 -3.06 3.20
CA ARG A 243 -1.21 -2.32 4.05
C ARG A 243 -1.64 -3.13 5.26
N GLN A 244 -1.91 -2.41 6.35
CA GLN A 244 -2.44 -2.99 7.57
C GLN A 244 -3.40 -2.00 8.24
N ILE A 245 -4.51 -2.52 8.77
CA ILE A 245 -5.44 -1.81 9.65
C ILE A 245 -5.52 -2.61 10.94
N MET A 246 -5.40 -1.93 12.11
CA MET A 246 -5.61 -2.59 13.39
C MET A 246 -7.08 -2.53 13.80
N VAL A 247 -7.47 -3.46 14.65
CA VAL A 247 -8.81 -3.51 15.24
C VAL A 247 -8.67 -3.61 16.75
N ARG A 248 -9.36 -2.73 17.46
CA ARG A 248 -9.41 -2.72 18.92
C ARG A 248 -10.23 -3.89 19.45
N PRO A 249 -10.06 -4.29 20.72
CA PRO A 249 -10.91 -5.32 21.34
C PRO A 249 -12.41 -5.04 21.30
N ASP A 250 -12.81 -3.77 21.27
CA ASP A 250 -14.21 -3.33 21.15
C ASP A 250 -14.72 -3.33 19.68
N GLY A 251 -13.89 -3.75 18.72
CA GLY A 251 -14.21 -3.84 17.30
C GLY A 251 -14.06 -2.54 16.50
N GLU A 252 -13.55 -1.47 17.10
CA GLU A 252 -13.30 -0.23 16.40
C GLU A 252 -12.00 -0.29 15.59
N LEU A 253 -12.00 0.38 14.44
CA LEU A 253 -10.84 0.41 13.54
C LEU A 253 -9.78 1.42 13.99
N VAL A 254 -8.53 1.03 13.87
CA VAL A 254 -7.35 1.87 14.00
C VAL A 254 -6.67 1.91 12.65
N ASN A 255 -7.07 2.87 11.82
CA ASN A 255 -6.58 3.03 10.45
C ASN A 255 -5.20 3.71 10.39
N GLY A 256 -4.70 3.98 9.18
CA GLY A 256 -3.40 4.59 8.97
C GLY A 256 -3.21 5.93 9.67
N ASP A 257 -4.27 6.73 9.79
CA ASP A 257 -4.20 8.02 10.51
C ASP A 257 -3.90 7.82 12.01
N PHE A 258 -4.56 6.85 12.65
CA PHE A 258 -4.25 6.50 14.04
C PHE A 258 -2.83 5.95 14.18
N MET A 259 -2.37 5.11 13.25
CA MET A 259 -1.01 4.55 13.30
C MET A 259 0.05 5.65 13.14
N LEU A 260 -0.15 6.58 12.20
CA LEU A 260 0.71 7.76 12.06
C LEU A 260 0.71 8.62 13.32
N TYR A 261 -0.45 8.81 13.96
CA TYR A 261 -0.56 9.54 15.23
C TYR A 261 0.20 8.85 16.36
N ILE A 262 -0.04 7.55 16.56
CA ILE A 262 0.55 6.76 17.64
C ILE A 262 2.08 6.68 17.48
N VAL A 263 2.55 6.25 16.31
CA VAL A 263 3.98 6.04 16.07
C VAL A 263 4.71 7.39 15.93
N GLY A 264 4.11 8.37 15.24
CA GLY A 264 4.70 9.71 15.09
C GLY A 264 4.90 10.40 16.44
N LYS A 265 3.92 10.31 17.33
CA LYS A 265 4.01 10.84 18.70
C LYS A 265 5.08 10.12 19.52
N TYR A 266 5.14 8.80 19.43
CA TYR A 266 6.16 8.00 20.11
C TYR A 266 7.57 8.35 19.62
N LEU A 267 7.77 8.46 18.31
CA LEU A 267 9.07 8.85 17.73
C LEU A 267 9.49 10.26 18.14
N ARG A 268 8.54 11.21 18.22
CA ARG A 268 8.81 12.56 18.76
C ARG A 268 9.30 12.48 20.20
N ASP A 269 8.61 11.74 21.05
CA ASP A 269 8.94 11.60 22.48
C ASP A 269 10.32 10.93 22.68
N GLN A 270 10.73 10.08 21.73
CA GLN A 270 12.05 9.48 21.67
C GLN A 270 13.12 10.38 20.98
N HIS A 271 12.77 11.59 20.54
CA HIS A 271 13.64 12.50 19.76
C HIS A 271 14.12 11.89 18.44
N LYS A 272 13.35 10.97 17.86
CA LYS A 272 13.64 10.29 16.59
C LYS A 272 12.83 10.83 15.41
N LEU A 273 11.85 11.70 15.64
CA LEU A 273 11.02 12.25 14.57
C LEU A 273 11.74 13.44 13.90
N THR A 274 12.25 13.25 12.72
CA THR A 274 13.01 14.27 11.96
C THR A 274 12.15 15.52 11.78
N ASN A 275 12.68 16.68 12.22
CA ASN A 275 12.01 17.99 12.18
C ASN A 275 10.61 18.00 12.80
N ASN A 276 10.32 17.06 13.71
CA ASN A 276 8.98 16.85 14.27
C ASN A 276 7.90 16.76 13.18
N THR A 277 8.18 16.06 12.09
CA THR A 277 7.30 16.01 10.91
C THR A 277 6.95 14.58 10.54
N ILE A 278 5.66 14.33 10.27
CA ILE A 278 5.17 13.13 9.56
C ILE A 278 4.77 13.51 8.13
N VAL A 279 4.76 12.53 7.23
CA VAL A 279 4.31 12.71 5.84
C VAL A 279 3.01 11.95 5.62
N THR A 280 1.99 12.59 5.03
CA THR A 280 0.76 11.90 4.63
C THR A 280 0.14 12.56 3.40
N THR A 281 -0.94 11.98 2.88
CA THR A 281 -1.62 12.54 1.71
C THR A 281 -2.71 13.52 2.11
N VAL A 282 -3.17 14.32 1.14
CA VAL A 282 -4.32 15.23 1.32
C VAL A 282 -5.62 14.51 1.71
N MET A 283 -5.65 13.17 1.67
CA MET A 283 -6.82 12.36 2.06
C MET A 283 -6.80 11.95 3.54
N ALA A 284 -5.71 12.18 4.28
CA ALA A 284 -5.70 11.95 5.72
C ALA A 284 -6.81 12.75 6.40
N ASN A 285 -7.44 12.20 7.43
CA ASN A 285 -8.57 12.84 8.10
C ASN A 285 -8.16 14.17 8.77
N LEU A 286 -9.05 15.15 8.74
CA LEU A 286 -8.84 16.45 9.41
C LEU A 286 -8.48 16.27 10.90
N GLY A 287 -9.01 15.22 11.53
CA GLY A 287 -8.69 14.86 12.90
C GLY A 287 -7.21 14.59 13.12
N LEU A 288 -6.53 13.93 12.17
CA LEU A 288 -5.09 13.73 12.24
C LEU A 288 -4.34 15.06 12.24
N TYR A 289 -4.66 15.98 11.33
CA TYR A 289 -4.00 17.28 11.27
C TYR A 289 -4.15 18.07 12.57
N LYS A 290 -5.37 18.12 13.11
CA LYS A 290 -5.63 18.81 14.39
C LYS A 290 -4.94 18.13 15.59
N ALA A 291 -4.89 16.79 15.59
CA ALA A 291 -4.21 16.06 16.66
C ALA A 291 -2.69 16.30 16.61
N MET A 292 -2.08 16.25 15.41
CA MET A 292 -0.65 16.49 15.23
C MET A 292 -0.27 17.94 15.59
N GLU A 293 -1.06 18.93 15.18
CA GLU A 293 -0.85 20.33 15.53
C GLU A 293 -0.83 20.52 17.07
N ARG A 294 -1.80 19.92 17.77
CA ARG A 294 -1.87 19.96 19.25
C ARG A 294 -0.65 19.31 19.90
N GLU A 295 -0.10 18.27 19.31
CA GLU A 295 1.11 17.59 19.77
C GLU A 295 2.40 18.29 19.33
N GLY A 296 2.35 19.42 18.61
CA GLY A 296 3.52 20.12 18.08
C GLY A 296 4.26 19.37 16.98
N ILE A 297 3.55 18.46 16.27
CA ILE A 297 4.06 17.69 15.14
C ILE A 297 3.56 18.32 13.85
N GLN A 298 4.45 18.58 12.92
CA GLN A 298 4.13 19.08 11.60
C GLN A 298 3.66 17.94 10.70
N VAL A 299 2.80 18.27 9.73
CA VAL A 299 2.29 17.33 8.74
C VAL A 299 2.63 17.82 7.33
N GLU A 300 3.54 17.13 6.68
CA GLU A 300 3.83 17.35 5.27
C GLU A 300 2.79 16.62 4.42
N LYS A 301 2.15 17.33 3.48
CA LYS A 301 1.01 16.83 2.70
C LYS A 301 1.42 16.57 1.27
N THR A 302 1.15 15.37 0.78
CA THR A 302 1.38 15.00 -0.62
C THR A 302 0.08 14.78 -1.38
N GLN A 303 0.19 14.63 -2.68
CA GLN A 303 -0.89 14.04 -3.48
C GLN A 303 -1.16 12.61 -3.05
N VAL A 304 -2.33 12.08 -3.42
CA VAL A 304 -2.75 10.70 -3.12
C VAL A 304 -1.90 9.71 -3.91
N GLY A 305 -1.31 8.76 -3.21
CA GLY A 305 -0.48 7.70 -3.74
C GLY A 305 0.81 7.54 -2.93
N ASP A 306 1.11 6.31 -2.58
CA ASP A 306 2.29 5.91 -1.81
C ASP A 306 3.61 6.39 -2.44
N LYS A 307 3.69 6.47 -3.76
CA LYS A 307 4.84 7.01 -4.51
C LYS A 307 5.17 8.43 -4.05
N TYR A 308 4.16 9.31 -3.94
CA TYR A 308 4.38 10.71 -3.55
C TYR A 308 4.79 10.84 -2.08
N VAL A 309 4.22 9.99 -1.21
CA VAL A 309 4.63 9.93 0.20
C VAL A 309 6.10 9.50 0.30
N SER A 310 6.47 8.41 -0.38
CA SER A 310 7.83 7.89 -0.43
C SER A 310 8.82 8.94 -0.97
N GLU A 311 8.52 9.57 -2.11
CA GLU A 311 9.39 10.60 -2.72
C GLU A 311 9.70 11.73 -1.73
N VAL A 312 8.69 12.27 -1.05
CA VAL A 312 8.88 13.34 -0.06
C VAL A 312 9.67 12.85 1.15
N MET A 313 9.33 11.67 1.69
CA MET A 313 10.04 11.10 2.84
C MET A 313 11.54 10.92 2.58
N PHE A 314 11.90 10.37 1.42
CA PHE A 314 13.31 10.09 1.11
C PHE A 314 14.07 11.33 0.69
N ARG A 315 13.44 12.27 -0.04
CA ARG A 315 14.04 13.56 -0.41
C ARG A 315 14.38 14.40 0.82
N ASP A 316 13.46 14.52 1.78
CA ASP A 316 13.56 15.43 2.91
C ASP A 316 13.95 14.71 4.22
N ASN A 317 14.30 13.43 4.13
CA ASN A 317 14.77 12.59 5.23
C ASN A 317 13.75 12.41 6.38
N TYR A 318 12.45 12.39 6.10
CA TYR A 318 11.43 12.09 7.11
C TYR A 318 11.38 10.58 7.40
N VAL A 319 11.17 10.22 8.67
CA VAL A 319 11.28 8.83 9.15
C VAL A 319 10.00 8.02 9.07
N ILE A 320 8.85 8.69 9.04
CA ILE A 320 7.54 8.04 8.98
C ILE A 320 6.60 8.81 8.05
N GLY A 321 5.87 8.08 7.26
CA GLY A 321 4.78 8.61 6.44
C GLY A 321 3.86 7.50 5.99
N GLY A 322 2.70 7.88 5.44
CA GLY A 322 1.76 6.90 4.96
C GLY A 322 0.40 7.47 4.62
N GLU A 323 -0.55 6.56 4.44
CA GLU A 323 -1.92 6.86 4.03
C GLU A 323 -2.93 6.29 5.02
N GLN A 324 -4.12 6.89 5.07
CA GLN A 324 -5.25 6.40 5.86
C GLN A 324 -5.58 4.92 5.58
N SER A 325 -5.30 4.44 4.37
CA SER A 325 -5.48 3.04 3.95
C SER A 325 -4.62 2.03 4.69
N GLY A 326 -3.68 2.49 5.55
CA GLY A 326 -2.77 1.62 6.30
C GLY A 326 -1.47 1.28 5.59
N HIS A 327 -1.16 1.92 4.45
CA HIS A 327 0.14 1.87 3.82
C HIS A 327 1.09 2.82 4.54
N ILE A 328 1.86 2.31 5.48
CA ILE A 328 2.79 3.08 6.32
C ILE A 328 4.22 2.71 5.98
N ILE A 329 5.03 3.72 5.73
CA ILE A 329 6.46 3.60 5.44
C ILE A 329 7.24 4.02 6.68
N LEU A 330 8.07 3.12 7.20
CA LEU A 330 9.02 3.36 8.28
C LEU A 330 10.42 3.37 7.65
N LYS A 331 10.91 4.54 7.31
CA LYS A 331 12.10 4.75 6.46
C LYS A 331 13.36 4.06 6.96
N GLU A 332 13.54 3.95 8.27
CA GLU A 332 14.71 3.30 8.87
C GLU A 332 14.75 1.80 8.57
N HIS A 333 13.59 1.21 8.25
CA HIS A 333 13.43 -0.23 8.05
C HIS A 333 13.11 -0.58 6.60
N ALA A 334 12.20 0.15 5.94
CA ALA A 334 11.68 -0.22 4.63
C ALA A 334 11.61 0.96 3.66
N THR A 335 11.65 0.66 2.36
CA THR A 335 11.50 1.63 1.26
C THR A 335 10.06 1.78 0.78
N THR A 336 9.17 0.90 1.23
CA THR A 336 7.73 0.85 0.91
C THR A 336 6.93 0.54 2.16
N GLY A 337 5.61 0.59 2.07
CA GLY A 337 4.74 0.13 3.14
C GLY A 337 4.93 -1.37 3.42
N ASP A 338 4.91 -1.71 4.70
CA ASP A 338 4.95 -3.08 5.19
C ASP A 338 3.95 -3.22 6.33
N GLY A 339 2.88 -3.98 6.08
CA GLY A 339 1.79 -4.12 7.04
C GLY A 339 2.23 -4.80 8.33
N LEU A 340 3.11 -5.81 8.26
CA LEU A 340 3.60 -6.50 9.44
C LEU A 340 4.55 -5.62 10.26
N LEU A 341 5.46 -4.92 9.59
CA LEU A 341 6.37 -3.96 10.21
C LEU A 341 5.60 -2.82 10.89
N THR A 342 4.56 -2.31 10.21
CA THR A 342 3.66 -1.28 10.76
C THR A 342 2.95 -1.79 12.01
N ALA A 343 2.42 -3.00 11.99
CA ALA A 343 1.81 -3.62 13.16
C ALA A 343 2.79 -3.69 14.33
N LEU A 344 4.01 -4.20 14.08
CA LEU A 344 5.05 -4.34 15.10
C LEU A 344 5.48 -3.00 15.68
N SER A 345 5.53 -1.92 14.88
CA SER A 345 5.84 -0.59 15.38
C SER A 345 4.81 -0.08 16.41
N VAL A 346 3.51 -0.35 16.18
CA VAL A 346 2.46 -0.01 17.14
C VAL A 346 2.52 -0.91 18.37
N LEU A 347 2.75 -2.23 18.19
CA LEU A 347 2.93 -3.18 19.30
C LEU A 347 4.14 -2.79 20.17
N GLU A 348 5.21 -2.27 19.57
CA GLU A 348 6.36 -1.71 20.30
C GLU A 348 5.95 -0.52 21.17
N VAL A 349 5.15 0.40 20.64
CA VAL A 349 4.63 1.52 21.41
C VAL A 349 3.78 1.04 22.58
N MET A 350 2.87 0.08 22.36
CA MET A 350 2.05 -0.53 23.42
C MET A 350 2.93 -1.15 24.51
N LYS A 351 3.96 -1.92 24.11
CA LYS A 351 4.88 -2.60 25.05
C LYS A 351 5.70 -1.61 25.87
N ASN A 352 6.29 -0.62 25.22
CA ASN A 352 7.21 0.32 25.87
C ASN A 352 6.50 1.36 26.75
N THR A 353 5.24 1.68 26.43
CA THR A 353 4.43 2.62 27.21
C THR A 353 3.57 1.93 28.27
N GLY A 354 3.32 0.63 28.16
CA GLY A 354 2.37 -0.11 28.99
C GLY A 354 0.91 0.21 28.70
N LYS A 355 0.61 0.94 27.60
CA LYS A 355 -0.73 1.39 27.22
C LYS A 355 -1.39 0.43 26.26
N GLY A 356 -2.70 0.21 26.45
CA GLY A 356 -3.51 -0.52 25.49
C GLY A 356 -3.79 0.29 24.22
N ILE A 357 -4.17 -0.41 23.14
CA ILE A 357 -4.46 0.24 21.85
C ILE A 357 -5.58 1.29 21.97
N ILE A 358 -6.57 1.07 22.82
CA ILE A 358 -7.67 2.03 23.07
C ILE A 358 -7.09 3.35 23.60
N GLU A 359 -6.25 3.27 24.65
CA GLU A 359 -5.63 4.44 25.26
C GLU A 359 -4.69 5.19 24.31
N LEU A 360 -3.97 4.46 23.44
CA LEU A 360 -3.08 5.07 22.44
C LEU A 360 -3.85 5.85 21.36
N CYS A 361 -5.10 5.48 21.11
CA CYS A 361 -5.98 6.21 20.17
C CYS A 361 -6.56 7.48 20.79
N ASP A 362 -6.51 7.65 22.11
CA ASP A 362 -7.01 8.85 22.77
C ASP A 362 -6.29 10.10 22.28
N GLY A 363 -7.06 11.12 22.00
CA GLY A 363 -6.55 12.38 21.47
C GLY A 363 -6.64 12.54 19.95
N LEU A 364 -6.95 11.48 19.18
CA LEU A 364 -7.30 11.63 17.78
C LEU A 364 -8.79 11.37 17.58
N LYS A 365 -9.54 12.42 17.24
CA LYS A 365 -10.96 12.33 16.89
C LYS A 365 -11.08 12.28 15.37
N ILE A 366 -11.67 11.21 14.84
CA ILE A 366 -11.99 11.13 13.42
C ILE A 366 -13.22 11.98 13.10
N TYR A 367 -13.11 12.84 12.12
CA TYR A 367 -14.23 13.60 11.57
C TYR A 367 -15.00 12.74 10.59
N PRO A 368 -16.35 12.70 10.65
CA PRO A 368 -17.18 12.14 9.60
C PRO A 368 -16.72 12.61 8.21
N GLN A 369 -16.68 11.70 7.27
CA GLN A 369 -16.19 11.95 5.91
C GLN A 369 -17.17 11.38 4.89
N LEU A 370 -17.60 12.18 3.94
CA LEU A 370 -18.39 11.73 2.81
C LEU A 370 -17.68 12.04 1.49
N LEU A 371 -17.54 11.02 0.65
CA LEU A 371 -16.97 11.14 -0.69
C LEU A 371 -18.03 10.78 -1.74
N VAL A 372 -18.27 11.70 -2.66
CA VAL A 372 -19.20 11.50 -3.78
C VAL A 372 -18.46 11.59 -5.10
N ASN A 373 -18.64 10.58 -5.95
CA ASN A 373 -18.11 10.57 -7.31
C ASN A 373 -19.12 11.22 -8.26
N VAL A 374 -18.68 12.24 -9.00
CA VAL A 374 -19.50 12.96 -9.99
C VAL A 374 -18.92 12.72 -11.37
N LYS A 375 -19.63 12.00 -12.23
CA LYS A 375 -19.24 11.81 -13.63
C LYS A 375 -19.34 13.14 -14.37
N VAL A 376 -18.33 13.46 -15.17
CA VAL A 376 -18.22 14.73 -15.89
C VAL A 376 -17.66 14.52 -17.31
N THR A 377 -18.02 15.41 -18.20
CA THR A 377 -17.55 15.40 -19.59
C THR A 377 -16.09 15.83 -19.72
N ASP A 378 -15.67 16.80 -18.92
CA ASP A 378 -14.29 17.31 -18.90
C ASP A 378 -13.88 17.70 -17.46
N LYS A 379 -12.87 17.02 -16.95
CA LYS A 379 -12.38 17.24 -15.59
C LYS A 379 -11.65 18.57 -15.42
N THR A 380 -10.96 19.03 -16.45
CA THR A 380 -10.14 20.26 -16.40
C THR A 380 -11.03 21.48 -16.37
N LEU A 381 -12.03 21.54 -17.24
CA LEU A 381 -12.97 22.67 -17.28
C LEU A 381 -13.71 22.85 -15.95
N VAL A 382 -14.03 21.77 -15.25
CA VAL A 382 -14.70 21.86 -13.94
C VAL A 382 -13.80 22.49 -12.88
N MET A 383 -12.53 22.12 -12.86
CA MET A 383 -11.57 22.66 -11.88
C MET A 383 -11.26 24.14 -12.09
N ASP A 384 -11.40 24.64 -13.32
CA ASP A 384 -11.18 26.05 -13.68
C ASP A 384 -12.47 26.90 -13.62
N ASP A 385 -13.62 26.30 -13.30
CA ASP A 385 -14.93 26.99 -13.27
C ASP A 385 -15.09 27.87 -12.04
N GLU A 386 -15.33 29.18 -12.25
CA GLU A 386 -15.45 30.17 -11.18
C GLU A 386 -16.59 29.89 -10.20
N GLU A 387 -17.75 29.36 -10.67
CA GLU A 387 -18.88 29.05 -9.79
C GLU A 387 -18.57 27.84 -8.90
N VAL A 388 -17.85 26.83 -9.44
CA VAL A 388 -17.40 25.68 -8.66
C VAL A 388 -16.40 26.12 -7.59
N GLN A 389 -15.38 26.90 -7.97
CA GLN A 389 -14.38 27.42 -7.04
C GLN A 389 -15.01 28.27 -5.95
N LYS A 390 -15.90 29.19 -6.32
CA LYS A 390 -16.64 30.01 -5.35
C LYS A 390 -17.45 29.16 -4.38
N SER A 391 -18.10 28.10 -4.85
CA SER A 391 -18.85 27.20 -3.95
C SER A 391 -17.94 26.43 -2.99
N ILE A 392 -16.73 26.04 -3.42
CA ILE A 392 -15.72 25.42 -2.57
C ILE A 392 -15.27 26.40 -1.49
N ASP A 393 -15.00 27.64 -1.85
CA ASP A 393 -14.58 28.70 -0.92
C ASP A 393 -15.69 29.00 0.11
N GLU A 394 -16.93 29.18 -0.34
CA GLU A 394 -18.08 29.39 0.56
C GLU A 394 -18.26 28.25 1.56
N VAL A 395 -18.06 26.99 1.14
CA VAL A 395 -18.14 25.83 2.02
C VAL A 395 -16.99 25.84 3.03
N ASN A 396 -15.77 26.16 2.62
CA ASN A 396 -14.64 26.26 3.53
C ASN A 396 -14.81 27.40 4.57
N GLU A 397 -15.35 28.56 4.14
CA GLU A 397 -15.68 29.66 5.04
C GLU A 397 -16.76 29.26 6.05
N GLU A 398 -17.82 28.56 5.61
CA GLU A 398 -18.89 28.05 6.48
C GLU A 398 -18.35 27.07 7.54
N LEU A 399 -17.42 26.19 7.14
CA LEU A 399 -16.80 25.20 8.04
C LEU A 399 -15.86 25.84 9.06
N ASN A 400 -15.32 27.04 8.78
CA ASN A 400 -14.50 27.84 9.70
C ASN A 400 -13.42 27.01 10.45
N GLY A 401 -12.73 26.12 9.74
CA GLY A 401 -11.71 25.23 10.29
C GLY A 401 -12.25 23.99 11.06
N ASN A 402 -13.57 23.84 11.22
CA ASN A 402 -14.19 22.63 11.82
C ASN A 402 -14.61 21.59 10.78
N GLY A 403 -14.08 21.69 9.61
CA GLY A 403 -14.28 20.77 8.49
C GLY A 403 -13.46 21.23 7.29
N ARG A 404 -13.61 20.54 6.19
CA ARG A 404 -13.05 20.92 4.89
C ARG A 404 -13.85 20.30 3.75
N ILE A 405 -13.73 20.88 2.56
CA ILE A 405 -14.15 20.26 1.31
C ILE A 405 -12.95 20.11 0.40
N LEU A 406 -12.86 18.97 -0.29
CA LEU A 406 -11.82 18.68 -1.26
C LEU A 406 -12.46 18.18 -2.55
N VAL A 407 -12.17 18.85 -3.65
CA VAL A 407 -12.60 18.44 -5.00
C VAL A 407 -11.37 18.09 -5.80
N ARG A 408 -11.34 16.89 -6.38
CA ARG A 408 -10.19 16.45 -7.17
C ARG A 408 -10.61 15.57 -8.35
N PRO A 409 -9.90 15.63 -9.49
CA PRO A 409 -10.15 14.73 -10.60
C PRO A 409 -9.68 13.29 -10.26
N SER A 410 -10.43 12.29 -10.74
CA SER A 410 -9.95 10.91 -10.75
C SER A 410 -8.81 10.76 -11.76
N GLY A 411 -7.76 10.03 -11.39
CA GLY A 411 -6.63 9.74 -12.28
C GLY A 411 -7.02 8.86 -13.48
N THR A 412 -7.94 7.92 -13.26
CA THR A 412 -8.26 6.83 -14.21
C THR A 412 -9.64 6.94 -14.84
N GLU A 413 -10.59 7.61 -14.21
CA GLU A 413 -11.99 7.66 -14.63
C GLU A 413 -12.43 9.08 -15.01
N PRO A 414 -13.44 9.25 -15.88
CA PRO A 414 -14.00 10.54 -16.26
C PRO A 414 -14.95 11.07 -15.17
N LEU A 415 -14.42 11.29 -13.97
CA LEU A 415 -15.18 11.80 -12.82
C LEU A 415 -14.33 12.69 -11.92
N LEU A 416 -15.04 13.52 -11.15
CA LEU A 416 -14.51 14.25 -10.02
C LEU A 416 -14.93 13.57 -8.71
N ARG A 417 -14.03 13.62 -7.75
CA ARG A 417 -14.27 13.19 -6.38
C ARG A 417 -14.48 14.42 -5.51
N VAL A 418 -15.67 14.56 -4.99
CA VAL A 418 -16.06 15.61 -4.06
C VAL A 418 -16.13 15.00 -2.67
N MET A 419 -15.30 15.45 -1.75
CA MET A 419 -15.20 14.93 -0.39
C MET A 419 -15.38 16.06 0.60
N ALA A 420 -16.23 15.87 1.61
CA ALA A 420 -16.28 16.76 2.77
C ALA A 420 -15.98 15.98 4.05
N GLU A 421 -15.36 16.67 4.99
CA GLU A 421 -15.21 16.28 6.38
C GLU A 421 -15.82 17.36 7.24
N ALA A 422 -16.63 16.97 8.23
CA ALA A 422 -17.30 17.90 9.14
C ALA A 422 -17.59 17.24 10.49
N GLU A 423 -18.21 17.99 11.42
CA GLU A 423 -18.53 17.49 12.76
C GLU A 423 -19.57 16.37 12.77
N THR A 424 -20.48 16.32 11.77
CA THR A 424 -21.52 15.31 11.62
C THR A 424 -21.69 14.88 10.18
N ASP A 425 -22.28 13.68 9.97
CA ASP A 425 -22.59 13.14 8.64
C ASP A 425 -23.58 14.03 7.89
N GLU A 426 -24.59 14.59 8.56
CA GLU A 426 -25.58 15.48 7.95
C GLU A 426 -24.94 16.75 7.37
N ILE A 427 -23.93 17.30 8.05
CA ILE A 427 -23.18 18.45 7.55
C ILE A 427 -22.36 18.03 6.32
N CYS A 428 -21.70 16.85 6.35
CA CYS A 428 -20.98 16.32 5.20
C CYS A 428 -21.89 16.16 3.99
N GLU A 429 -23.06 15.53 4.16
CA GLU A 429 -24.04 15.31 3.08
C GLU A 429 -24.49 16.63 2.43
N ARG A 430 -24.86 17.60 3.26
CA ARG A 430 -25.31 18.92 2.80
C ARG A 430 -24.21 19.65 2.00
N LEU A 431 -22.99 19.64 2.51
CA LEU A 431 -21.88 20.40 1.91
C LEU A 431 -21.35 19.72 0.63
N VAL A 432 -21.22 18.39 0.63
CA VAL A 432 -20.91 17.65 -0.60
C VAL A 432 -21.99 17.85 -1.64
N GLY A 433 -23.27 17.77 -1.23
CA GLY A 433 -24.41 18.00 -2.12
C GLY A 433 -24.35 19.38 -2.79
N LYS A 434 -24.10 20.44 -2.01
CA LYS A 434 -24.00 21.83 -2.54
C LYS A 434 -23.01 21.93 -3.72
N VAL A 435 -21.80 21.38 -3.56
CA VAL A 435 -20.77 21.44 -4.61
C VAL A 435 -21.03 20.44 -5.74
N ALA A 436 -21.38 19.20 -5.40
CA ALA A 436 -21.64 18.15 -6.39
C ALA A 436 -22.82 18.50 -7.33
N ASP A 437 -23.84 19.17 -6.83
CA ASP A 437 -25.00 19.54 -7.66
C ASP A 437 -24.68 20.68 -8.65
N ILE A 438 -23.79 21.61 -8.29
CA ILE A 438 -23.27 22.60 -9.24
C ILE A 438 -22.49 21.90 -10.34
N ILE A 439 -21.60 20.96 -9.98
CA ILE A 439 -20.81 20.20 -10.95
C ILE A 439 -21.72 19.37 -11.86
N ARG A 440 -22.71 18.63 -11.31
CA ARG A 440 -23.66 17.83 -12.10
C ARG A 440 -24.47 18.68 -13.06
N ARG A 441 -24.97 19.85 -12.63
CA ARG A 441 -25.77 20.75 -13.44
C ARG A 441 -25.01 21.29 -14.65
N LYS A 442 -23.71 21.62 -14.48
CA LYS A 442 -22.90 22.26 -15.53
C LYS A 442 -22.16 21.26 -16.42
N TYR A 443 -21.69 20.16 -15.86
CA TYR A 443 -20.74 19.25 -16.49
C TYR A 443 -21.11 17.76 -16.37
N GLY A 444 -22.25 17.43 -15.78
CA GLY A 444 -22.71 16.03 -15.63
C GLY A 444 -22.81 15.29 -16.96
N ALA A 445 -22.28 14.04 -17.00
CA ALA A 445 -22.26 13.14 -18.15
C ALA A 445 -23.24 11.98 -17.96
#